data_9a88712d89b324ad803bd0d7c3f1fffd
#
_entry.id   9a88712d89b324ad803bd0d7c3f1fffd
#
_cell.length_a   1.000
_cell.length_b   1.000
_cell.length_c   1.000
_cell.angle_alpha   90.00
_cell.angle_beta   90.00
_cell.angle_gamma   90.00
#
_symmetry.space_group_name_H-M   'P 1'
#
loop_
_entity.id
_entity.type
_entity.pdbx_description
1 polymer ?
#
loop_
_entity_poly.entity_id
_entity_poly.type
_entity_poly.pdbx_seq_one_letter_code
_entity_poly.pdbx_strand_id
1 'polypeptide(L)'
;MGPVVVLGDEATCAGFALAGVETLSPSPAEAPAAFARALESSSMVVVTLGLAVVLSPGALRRAIARERPIVVVMPDLVDPDADTGVAARVRAVLGLGA
;
A
#
# COMPACT_ATOMS: atom_id res chain seq x y z
N MET A 1 11.35 -9.10 14.47
CA MET A 1 9.97 -8.77 14.07
C MET A 1 9.83 -7.25 14.00
N GLY A 2 9.49 -6.71 12.86
CA GLY A 2 9.38 -5.27 12.67
C GLY A 2 7.97 -4.76 12.92
N PRO A 3 7.77 -3.44 12.87
CA PRO A 3 6.46 -2.85 13.06
C PRO A 3 5.54 -3.08 11.86
N VAL A 4 4.28 -2.74 12.06
CA VAL A 4 3.31 -2.64 10.97
C VAL A 4 3.34 -1.20 10.47
N VAL A 5 3.45 -1.01 9.17
CA VAL A 5 3.50 0.31 8.56
C VAL A 5 2.38 0.44 7.53
N VAL A 6 1.68 1.58 7.57
CA VAL A 6 0.64 1.90 6.60
C VAL A 6 1.15 3.01 5.68
N LEU A 7 1.12 2.76 4.38
CA LEU A 7 1.41 3.78 3.38
C LEU A 7 0.11 4.16 2.69
N GLY A 8 -0.27 5.42 2.76
CA GLY A 8 -1.53 5.84 2.19
C GLY A 8 -1.71 7.34 2.17
N ASP A 9 -2.93 7.76 1.86
CA ASP A 9 -3.31 9.15 1.91
C ASP A 9 -3.37 9.63 3.36
N GLU A 10 -3.39 10.94 3.53
CA GLU A 10 -3.35 11.54 4.86
C GLU A 10 -4.52 11.13 5.74
N ALA A 11 -5.72 11.05 5.18
CA ALA A 11 -6.90 10.72 5.97
C ALA A 11 -6.85 9.29 6.48
N THR A 12 -6.47 8.35 5.61
CA THR A 12 -6.32 6.95 6.01
C THR A 12 -5.24 6.80 7.07
N CYS A 13 -4.10 7.46 6.86
CA CYS A 13 -3.00 7.42 7.81
C CYS A 13 -3.39 8.01 9.16
N ALA A 14 -4.17 9.10 9.17
CA ALA A 14 -4.61 9.69 10.43
C ALA A 14 -5.44 8.70 11.24
N GLY A 15 -6.31 7.94 10.58
CA GLY A 15 -7.10 6.92 11.27
C GLY A 15 -6.24 5.83 11.89
N PHE A 16 -5.27 5.33 11.15
CA PHE A 16 -4.38 4.29 11.67
C PHE A 16 -3.44 4.82 12.75
N ALA A 17 -3.01 6.07 12.63
CA ALA A 17 -2.15 6.69 13.65
C ALA A 17 -2.83 6.75 15.01
N LEU A 18 -4.15 6.97 15.03
CA LEU A 18 -4.91 6.95 16.28
C LEU A 18 -4.84 5.60 16.97
N ALA A 19 -4.67 4.53 16.22
CA ALA A 19 -4.53 3.19 16.77
C ALA A 19 -3.09 2.84 17.14
N GLY A 20 -2.16 3.77 16.97
CA GLY A 20 -0.76 3.55 17.31
C GLY A 20 0.05 2.88 16.22
N VAL A 21 -0.47 2.80 15.01
CA VAL A 21 0.25 2.18 13.89
C VAL A 21 1.13 3.22 13.22
N GLU A 22 2.34 2.82 12.83
CA GLU A 22 3.23 3.70 12.10
C GLU A 22 2.69 3.96 10.69
N THR A 23 2.69 5.22 10.28
CA THR A 23 2.11 5.62 8.99
C THR A 23 3.06 6.48 8.20
N LEU A 24 2.97 6.37 6.86
CA LEU A 24 3.71 7.21 5.92
C LEU A 24 2.75 7.66 4.84
N SER A 25 2.83 8.93 4.47
CA SER A 25 1.99 9.48 3.41
C SER A 25 2.88 10.14 2.36
N PRO A 26 3.65 9.35 1.60
CA PRO A 26 4.59 9.89 0.63
C PRO A 26 3.86 10.47 -0.58
N SER A 27 4.52 11.42 -1.25
CA SER A 27 4.04 11.89 -2.55
C SER A 27 4.15 10.75 -3.58
N PRO A 28 3.44 10.83 -4.70
CA PRO A 28 3.58 9.80 -5.75
C PRO A 28 5.02 9.57 -6.19
N ALA A 29 5.81 10.64 -6.26
CA ALA A 29 7.20 10.52 -6.67
C ALA A 29 8.05 9.78 -5.63
N GLU A 30 7.69 9.91 -4.35
CA GLU A 30 8.43 9.31 -3.25
C GLU A 30 7.93 7.91 -2.88
N ALA A 31 6.76 7.55 -3.36
CA ALA A 31 6.12 6.31 -2.97
C ALA A 31 6.96 5.05 -3.24
N PRO A 32 7.60 4.91 -4.41
CA PRO A 32 8.42 3.71 -4.65
C PRO A 32 9.55 3.55 -3.63
N ALA A 33 10.25 4.63 -3.30
CA ALA A 33 11.34 4.57 -2.33
C ALA A 33 10.82 4.31 -0.92
N ALA A 34 9.70 4.93 -0.54
CA ALA A 34 9.10 4.71 0.77
C ALA A 34 8.64 3.26 0.92
N PHE A 35 8.04 2.70 -0.13
CA PHE A 35 7.61 1.31 -0.13
C PHE A 35 8.80 0.37 0.04
N ALA A 36 9.88 0.60 -0.70
CA ALA A 36 11.07 -0.23 -0.62
C ALA A 36 11.66 -0.21 0.79
N ARG A 37 11.72 0.96 1.41
CA ARG A 37 12.23 1.07 2.79
C ARG A 37 11.32 0.37 3.78
N ALA A 38 10.00 0.48 3.60
CA ALA A 38 9.06 -0.19 4.47
C ALA A 38 9.20 -1.71 4.40
N LEU A 39 9.45 -2.24 3.21
CA LEU A 39 9.65 -3.68 3.05
C LEU A 39 10.86 -4.19 3.83
N GLU A 40 11.88 -3.35 3.98
CA GLU A 40 13.09 -3.75 4.67
C GLU A 40 12.95 -3.71 6.19
N SER A 41 12.11 -2.82 6.70
CA SER A 41 12.09 -2.53 8.13
C SER A 41 10.80 -2.96 8.84
N SER A 42 9.86 -3.56 8.13
CA SER A 42 8.54 -3.85 8.68
C SER A 42 8.21 -5.33 8.62
N SER A 43 7.33 -5.77 9.50
CA SER A 43 6.79 -7.14 9.45
C SER A 43 5.53 -7.21 8.60
N MET A 44 4.83 -6.09 8.45
CA MET A 44 3.65 -6.00 7.61
C MET A 44 3.57 -4.60 7.02
N VAL A 45 3.27 -4.51 5.74
CA VAL A 45 3.10 -3.25 5.03
C VAL A 45 1.70 -3.21 4.44
N VAL A 46 0.93 -2.21 4.82
CA VAL A 46 -0.40 -1.97 4.28
C VAL A 46 -0.30 -0.78 3.32
N VAL A 47 -0.77 -0.97 2.09
CA VAL A 47 -0.70 0.07 1.06
C VAL A 47 -2.11 0.35 0.57
N THR A 48 -2.50 1.62 0.52
CA THR A 48 -3.82 1.97 -0.03
C THR A 48 -3.80 1.85 -1.54
N LEU A 49 -4.99 1.65 -2.12
CA LEU A 49 -5.13 1.54 -3.57
C LEU A 49 -4.53 2.73 -4.30
N GLY A 50 -4.77 3.94 -3.79
CA GLY A 50 -4.25 5.15 -4.42
C GLY A 50 -2.75 5.17 -4.54
N LEU A 51 -2.03 4.64 -3.54
CA LEU A 51 -0.58 4.53 -3.63
C LEU A 51 -0.12 3.31 -4.41
N ALA A 52 -0.86 2.22 -4.31
CA ALA A 52 -0.48 0.98 -4.99
C ALA A 52 -0.37 1.17 -6.50
N VAL A 53 -1.23 2.02 -7.08
CA VAL A 53 -1.23 2.21 -8.53
C VAL A 53 -0.05 3.03 -9.03
N VAL A 54 0.64 3.76 -8.16
CA VAL A 54 1.84 4.50 -8.57
C VAL A 54 3.12 3.68 -8.41
N LEU A 55 3.02 2.51 -7.78
CA LEU A 55 4.15 1.59 -7.72
C LEU A 55 4.26 0.82 -9.03
N SER A 56 5.47 0.40 -9.39
CA SER A 56 5.59 -0.41 -10.58
C SER A 56 4.87 -1.74 -10.37
N PRO A 57 4.15 -2.23 -11.40
CA PRO A 57 3.41 -3.49 -11.26
C PRO A 57 4.28 -4.66 -10.83
N GLY A 58 5.49 -4.74 -11.38
CA GLY A 58 6.40 -5.80 -11.02
C GLY A 58 6.86 -5.72 -9.57
N ALA A 59 7.14 -4.52 -9.08
CA ALA A 59 7.59 -4.33 -7.71
C ALA A 59 6.52 -4.76 -6.70
N LEU A 60 5.28 -4.35 -6.94
CA LEU A 60 4.18 -4.72 -6.05
C LEU A 60 3.94 -6.23 -6.07
N ARG A 61 3.93 -6.82 -7.25
CA ARG A 61 3.70 -8.26 -7.39
C ARG A 61 4.79 -9.06 -6.71
N ARG A 62 6.05 -8.66 -6.90
CA ARG A 62 7.18 -9.34 -6.25
C ARG A 62 7.11 -9.22 -4.75
N ALA A 63 6.70 -8.04 -4.25
CA ALA A 63 6.58 -7.82 -2.81
C ALA A 63 5.50 -8.71 -2.20
N ILE A 64 4.36 -8.82 -2.87
CA ILE A 64 3.27 -9.67 -2.38
C ILE A 64 3.66 -11.15 -2.43
N ALA A 65 4.41 -11.55 -3.45
CA ALA A 65 4.85 -12.93 -3.57
C ALA A 65 5.87 -13.32 -2.50
N ARG A 66 6.61 -12.38 -1.96
CA ARG A 66 7.52 -12.63 -0.85
C ARG A 66 6.68 -12.81 0.41
N GLU A 67 6.88 -13.85 1.11
CA GLU A 67 6.07 -14.11 2.30
C GLU A 67 6.34 -13.15 3.45
N ARG A 68 7.47 -12.46 3.42
CA ARG A 68 7.86 -11.51 4.46
C ARG A 68 8.53 -10.30 3.85
N PRO A 69 8.11 -9.11 4.24
CA PRO A 69 6.95 -8.81 5.08
C PRO A 69 5.64 -9.13 4.37
N ILE A 70 4.56 -9.26 5.12
CA ILE A 70 3.23 -9.43 4.55
C ILE A 70 2.81 -8.09 3.96
N VAL A 71 2.37 -8.09 2.70
CA VAL A 71 1.90 -6.89 2.02
C VAL A 71 0.40 -6.99 1.78
N VAL A 72 -0.34 -5.99 2.22
CA VAL A 72 -1.79 -5.94 2.08
C VAL A 72 -2.16 -4.67 1.35
N VAL A 73 -3.01 -4.78 0.33
CA VAL A 73 -3.56 -3.64 -0.38
C VAL A 73 -4.98 -3.42 0.09
N MET A 74 -5.30 -2.19 0.51
CA MET A 74 -6.62 -1.87 1.03
C MET A 74 -7.20 -0.66 0.29
N PRO A 75 -8.55 -0.52 0.25
CA PRO A 75 -9.15 0.67 -0.34
C PRO A 75 -8.86 1.92 0.48
N ASP A 76 -8.89 3.09 -0.18
CA ASP A 76 -8.79 4.35 0.52
C ASP A 76 -10.04 4.56 1.37
N LEU A 77 -9.86 5.03 2.60
CA LEU A 77 -10.99 5.20 3.51
C LEU A 77 -11.88 6.37 3.15
N VAL A 78 -11.30 7.39 2.52
CA VAL A 78 -12.07 8.61 2.21
C VAL A 78 -13.09 8.37 1.11
N ASP A 79 -12.72 7.61 0.11
CA ASP A 79 -13.62 7.37 -1.02
C ASP A 79 -13.29 6.02 -1.65
N PRO A 80 -13.70 4.94 -1.00
CA PRO A 80 -13.33 3.60 -1.46
C PRO A 80 -13.90 3.24 -2.83
N ASP A 81 -14.95 3.93 -3.27
CA ASP A 81 -15.59 3.64 -4.55
C ASP A 81 -15.35 4.70 -5.61
N ALA A 82 -14.54 5.71 -5.32
CA ALA A 82 -14.38 6.86 -6.20
C ALA A 82 -13.81 6.51 -7.55
N ASP A 83 -12.97 5.49 -7.61
CA ASP A 83 -12.28 5.20 -8.85
C ASP A 83 -12.20 3.71 -9.09
N THR A 84 -13.24 3.20 -9.76
CA THR A 84 -13.29 1.78 -10.12
C THR A 84 -12.18 1.41 -11.10
N GLY A 85 -11.69 2.40 -11.88
CA GLY A 85 -10.55 2.16 -12.76
C GLY A 85 -9.27 1.83 -11.98
N VAL A 86 -9.07 2.51 -10.86
CA VAL A 86 -7.93 2.22 -9.99
C VAL A 86 -8.02 0.82 -9.43
N ALA A 87 -9.20 0.45 -8.92
CA ALA A 87 -9.41 -0.89 -8.37
C ALA A 87 -9.19 -1.97 -9.42
N ALA A 88 -9.71 -1.75 -10.63
CA ALA A 88 -9.53 -2.71 -11.72
C ALA A 88 -8.06 -2.86 -12.09
N ARG A 89 -7.33 -1.74 -12.12
CA ARG A 89 -5.91 -1.75 -12.45
C ARG A 89 -5.10 -2.51 -11.41
N VAL A 90 -5.41 -2.29 -10.13
CA VAL A 90 -4.71 -3.00 -9.06
C VAL A 90 -5.01 -4.50 -9.12
N ARG A 91 -6.26 -4.87 -9.36
CA ARG A 91 -6.60 -6.29 -9.49
C ARG A 91 -5.86 -6.93 -10.64
N ALA A 92 -5.73 -6.24 -11.77
CA ALA A 92 -4.98 -6.76 -12.91
C ALA A 92 -3.51 -6.96 -12.56
N VAL A 93 -2.92 -6.02 -11.84
CA VAL A 93 -1.51 -6.13 -11.40
C VAL A 93 -1.32 -7.32 -10.47
N LEU A 94 -2.29 -7.56 -9.61
CA LEU A 94 -2.21 -8.67 -8.65
C LEU A 94 -2.57 -10.01 -9.26
N GLY A 95 -3.04 -10.03 -10.49
CA GLY A 95 -3.47 -11.27 -11.13
C GLY A 95 -4.81 -11.78 -10.61
N LEU A 96 -5.58 -10.93 -9.98
CA LEU A 96 -6.89 -11.30 -9.42
C LEU A 96 -8.00 -11.15 -10.45
N GLY A 97 -7.69 -10.97 -11.60
CA GLY A 97 -8.64 -10.92 -12.56
C GLY A 97 -9.44 -10.85 -13.18
N ALA A 98 -9.91 -10.90 -13.96
CA ALA A 98 -10.72 -10.98 -15.07
C ALA A 98 -11.22 -9.77 -15.55
#